data_28681757a8109aa214d0a5c04dbc8f80
#
_entry.id   28681757a8109aa214d0a5c04dbc8f80
#
_cell.length_a   1.000
_cell.length_b   1.000
_cell.length_c   1.000
_cell.angle_alpha   90.00
_cell.angle_beta   90.00
_cell.angle_gamma   90.00
#
_symmetry.space_group_name_H-M   'P 1'
#
loop_
_entity.id
_entity.type
_entity.pdbx_description
1 polymer ?
#
loop_
_entity_poly.entity_id
_entity_poly.type
_entity_poly.pdbx_seq_one_letter_code
_entity_poly.pdbx_strand_id
1 'polypeptide(L)'
;MPIDMLAKGLRASLPPSLPVVLIPGLLASPRLYAPVMPALWRSGAVSVADTVHADTIAGMAARLLADAPERFALAGLSMGGYVAMEVMRQAPGRVDRLALLDTSARPDTAEAAAGRERQIEVAESGRFGDLIARAFPQLVHSDRHGDTELQALMAAMAEDVGARAFVAQQRAIMKRIDSRPSLSTIACPTLVLVGAEDQLTPPVVAREMADAIAGAKLVEIQRCGHISTLEQPEAVSRALTAWLSA
;
A
#
# COMPACT_ATOMS: atom_id res chain seq x y z
N MET A 1 28.32 28.64 34.31
CA MET A 1 28.29 28.40 32.88
C MET A 1 26.88 28.65 32.42
N PRO A 2 26.58 29.66 31.59
CA PRO A 2 25.21 29.99 31.16
C PRO A 2 24.71 28.95 30.16
N ILE A 3 23.47 28.55 30.34
CA ILE A 3 22.69 27.60 29.50
C ILE A 3 22.57 28.09 28.03
N ASP A 4 22.89 29.35 27.77
CA ASP A 4 22.80 30.00 26.43
C ASP A 4 23.89 29.54 25.43
N MET A 5 24.97 28.91 25.85
CA MET A 5 25.99 28.38 24.92
C MET A 5 25.65 27.01 24.33
N LEU A 6 24.77 26.25 24.98
CA LEU A 6 24.32 24.95 24.46
C LEU A 6 23.21 25.10 23.38
N ALA A 7 22.49 26.23 23.39
CA ALA A 7 21.40 26.47 22.42
C ALA A 7 21.88 26.96 21.04
N LYS A 8 23.11 27.46 20.91
CA LYS A 8 23.65 27.97 19.62
C LYS A 8 24.28 26.89 18.73
N GLY A 9 24.56 25.69 19.26
CA GLY A 9 25.14 24.58 18.51
C GLY A 9 24.13 23.62 17.88
N LEU A 10 22.86 23.68 18.22
CA LEU A 10 21.83 22.72 17.77
C LEU A 10 20.91 23.20 16.64
N ARG A 11 21.22 24.33 16.02
CA ARG A 11 20.51 24.76 14.79
C ARG A 11 21.27 24.35 13.51
N ALA A 12 21.73 23.13 13.41
CA ALA A 12 21.78 22.48 12.11
C ALA A 12 20.32 22.26 11.74
N SER A 13 19.81 22.98 10.71
CA SER A 13 18.47 22.76 10.19
C SER A 13 18.35 21.26 9.89
N LEU A 14 17.49 20.57 10.64
CA LEU A 14 17.10 19.22 10.27
C LEU A 14 16.67 19.30 8.80
N PRO A 15 17.09 18.35 7.96
CA PRO A 15 16.61 18.32 6.57
C PRO A 15 15.08 18.37 6.61
N PRO A 16 14.44 19.04 5.66
CA PRO A 16 12.98 19.11 5.63
C PRO A 16 12.44 17.68 5.66
N SER A 17 11.69 17.35 6.71
CA SER A 17 11.07 16.04 6.85
C SER A 17 9.94 15.93 5.84
N LEU A 18 9.96 14.91 4.99
CA LEU A 18 8.85 14.62 4.08
C LEU A 18 7.87 13.68 4.79
N PRO A 19 6.64 14.12 5.11
CA PRO A 19 5.64 13.23 5.67
C PRO A 19 5.35 12.05 4.74
N VAL A 20 5.11 10.87 5.31
CA VAL A 20 4.79 9.66 4.57
C VAL A 20 3.34 9.26 4.85
N VAL A 21 2.57 9.06 3.79
CA VAL A 21 1.20 8.53 3.85
C VAL A 21 1.19 7.12 3.29
N LEU A 22 0.74 6.16 4.07
CA LEU A 22 0.66 4.75 3.74
C LEU A 22 -0.80 4.36 3.49
N ILE A 23 -1.07 3.62 2.43
CA ILE A 23 -2.42 3.18 2.08
C ILE A 23 -2.51 1.66 2.15
N PRO A 24 -3.31 1.09 3.07
CA PRO A 24 -3.45 -0.36 3.21
C PRO A 24 -4.16 -1.01 2.01
N GLY A 25 -3.93 -2.31 1.86
CA GLY A 25 -4.65 -3.16 0.92
C GLY A 25 -6.07 -3.51 1.37
N LEU A 26 -6.73 -4.35 0.57
CA LEU A 26 -8.02 -4.96 0.92
C LEU A 26 -7.88 -5.76 2.23
N LEU A 27 -8.82 -5.58 3.15
CA LEU A 27 -8.80 -6.26 4.47
C LEU A 27 -7.56 -6.00 5.32
N ALA A 28 -6.82 -4.96 5.02
CA ALA A 28 -5.64 -4.60 5.79
C ALA A 28 -5.86 -3.33 6.61
N SER A 29 -5.37 -3.35 7.85
CA SER A 29 -5.35 -2.23 8.79
C SER A 29 -3.93 -1.64 8.90
N PRO A 30 -3.69 -0.62 9.73
CA PRO A 30 -2.34 -0.08 9.98
C PRO A 30 -1.31 -1.13 10.41
N ARG A 31 -1.73 -2.30 10.92
CA ARG A 31 -0.85 -3.42 11.27
C ARG A 31 -0.02 -3.93 10.09
N LEU A 32 -0.52 -3.78 8.85
CA LEU A 32 0.20 -4.13 7.61
C LEU A 32 1.57 -3.46 7.52
N TYR A 33 1.67 -2.23 8.01
CA TYR A 33 2.89 -1.43 7.92
C TYR A 33 3.70 -1.40 9.22
N ALA A 34 3.20 -1.98 10.31
CA ALA A 34 3.85 -1.92 11.61
C ALA A 34 5.35 -2.30 11.59
N PRO A 35 5.79 -3.37 10.89
CA PRO A 35 7.20 -3.75 10.86
C PRO A 35 8.11 -2.77 10.12
N VAL A 36 7.58 -2.00 9.16
CA VAL A 36 8.36 -1.04 8.34
C VAL A 36 8.28 0.40 8.85
N MET A 37 7.28 0.74 9.68
CA MET A 37 7.09 2.10 10.20
C MET A 37 8.32 2.68 10.91
N PRO A 38 9.08 1.93 11.75
CA PRO A 38 10.26 2.48 12.43
C PRO A 38 11.35 2.99 11.46
N ALA A 39 11.49 2.35 10.30
CA ALA A 39 12.42 2.79 9.27
C ALA A 39 11.97 4.09 8.58
N LEU A 40 10.67 4.19 8.29
CA LEU A 40 10.06 5.35 7.63
C LEU A 40 10.03 6.59 8.54
N TRP A 41 9.80 6.39 9.83
CA TRP A 41 9.72 7.48 10.81
C TRP A 41 10.99 8.33 10.91
N ARG A 42 12.13 7.78 10.50
CA ARG A 42 13.38 8.54 10.41
C ARG A 42 13.34 9.65 9.34
N SER A 43 12.45 9.53 8.35
CA SER A 43 12.31 10.50 7.26
C SER A 43 11.28 11.59 7.55
N GLY A 44 10.35 11.35 8.49
CA GLY A 44 9.30 12.31 8.85
C GLY A 44 8.12 11.66 9.56
N ALA A 45 7.04 12.42 9.71
CA ALA A 45 5.79 11.88 10.23
C ALA A 45 5.23 10.78 9.31
N VAL A 46 4.73 9.69 9.89
CA VAL A 46 4.10 8.60 9.15
C VAL A 46 2.64 8.50 9.56
N SER A 47 1.75 8.48 8.58
CA SER A 47 0.32 8.26 8.77
C SER A 47 -0.18 7.13 7.89
N VAL A 48 -1.28 6.49 8.30
CA VAL A 48 -1.95 5.44 7.54
C VAL A 48 -3.34 5.93 7.17
N ALA A 49 -3.67 5.90 5.87
CA ALA A 49 -4.92 6.40 5.35
C ALA A 49 -6.10 5.51 5.72
N ASP A 50 -7.25 6.13 5.93
CA ASP A 50 -8.53 5.46 6.11
C ASP A 50 -9.06 4.93 4.76
N THR A 51 -9.24 3.62 4.66
CA THR A 51 -9.82 2.94 3.50
C THR A 51 -11.16 2.26 3.80
N VAL A 52 -11.71 2.46 5.00
CA VAL A 52 -12.93 1.76 5.46
C VAL A 52 -14.20 2.60 5.35
N HIS A 53 -14.07 3.93 5.20
CA HIS A 53 -15.21 4.85 5.16
C HIS A 53 -15.52 5.42 3.76
N ALA A 54 -15.15 4.69 2.70
CA ALA A 54 -15.53 5.03 1.32
C ALA A 54 -15.76 3.73 0.52
N ASP A 55 -16.63 3.81 -0.49
CA ASP A 55 -17.08 2.68 -1.32
C ASP A 55 -16.63 2.81 -2.79
N THR A 56 -15.72 3.74 -3.06
CA THR A 56 -15.07 3.92 -4.36
C THR A 56 -13.59 4.25 -4.18
N ILE A 57 -12.76 3.84 -5.13
CA ILE A 57 -11.33 4.20 -5.13
C ILE A 57 -11.17 5.72 -5.19
N ALA A 58 -11.99 6.41 -5.97
CA ALA A 58 -11.97 7.88 -6.05
C ALA A 58 -12.35 8.54 -4.71
N GLY A 59 -13.34 7.99 -4.01
CA GLY A 59 -13.75 8.48 -2.68
C GLY A 59 -12.66 8.26 -1.62
N MET A 60 -11.97 7.10 -1.62
CA MET A 60 -10.83 6.85 -0.74
C MET A 60 -9.71 7.85 -0.99
N ALA A 61 -9.37 8.13 -2.26
CA ALA A 61 -8.36 9.12 -2.63
C ALA A 61 -8.74 10.53 -2.18
N ALA A 62 -10.00 10.95 -2.39
CA ALA A 62 -10.48 12.27 -1.97
C ALA A 62 -10.42 12.45 -0.44
N ARG A 63 -10.81 11.43 0.35
CA ARG A 63 -10.68 11.45 1.82
C ARG A 63 -9.23 11.56 2.26
N LEU A 64 -8.35 10.73 1.68
CA LEU A 64 -6.91 10.83 1.96
C LEU A 64 -6.40 12.25 1.70
N LEU A 65 -6.75 12.84 0.57
CA LEU A 65 -6.31 14.20 0.20
C LEU A 65 -6.87 15.28 1.13
N ALA A 66 -8.03 15.08 1.75
CA ALA A 66 -8.58 16.00 2.73
C ALA A 66 -7.78 16.03 4.03
N ASP A 67 -7.25 14.86 4.45
CA ASP A 67 -6.56 14.68 5.73
C ASP A 67 -5.03 14.75 5.61
N ALA A 68 -4.48 14.55 4.41
CA ALA A 68 -3.04 14.51 4.17
C ALA A 68 -2.37 15.89 4.27
N PRO A 69 -1.07 15.94 4.65
CA PRO A 69 -0.27 17.17 4.55
C PRO A 69 -0.28 17.78 3.14
N GLU A 70 0.07 19.05 3.01
CA GLU A 70 0.11 19.73 1.70
C GLU A 70 0.99 19.01 0.68
N ARG A 71 2.16 18.52 1.11
CA ARG A 71 3.07 17.69 0.30
C ARG A 71 3.53 16.48 1.11
N PHE A 72 3.61 15.33 0.46
CA PHE A 72 3.94 14.06 1.13
C PHE A 72 4.53 13.02 0.16
N ALA A 73 5.22 12.02 0.72
CA ALA A 73 5.52 10.78 0.05
C ALA A 73 4.33 9.81 0.24
N LEU A 74 3.93 9.14 -0.83
CA LEU A 74 2.76 8.26 -0.86
C LEU A 74 3.18 6.82 -1.17
N ALA A 75 2.79 5.87 -0.32
CA ALA A 75 3.02 4.45 -0.57
C ALA A 75 1.72 3.67 -0.41
N GLY A 76 1.37 2.85 -1.41
CA GLY A 76 0.16 2.03 -1.39
C GLY A 76 0.44 0.57 -1.72
N LEU A 77 -0.08 -0.36 -0.91
CA LEU A 77 0.03 -1.79 -1.12
C LEU A 77 -1.30 -2.35 -1.64
N SER A 78 -1.25 -3.12 -2.73
CA SER A 78 -2.41 -3.81 -3.33
C SER A 78 -3.53 -2.83 -3.68
N MET A 79 -4.72 -2.93 -3.08
CA MET A 79 -5.79 -1.93 -3.21
C MET A 79 -5.27 -0.51 -2.90
N GLY A 80 -4.38 -0.37 -1.93
CA GLY A 80 -3.75 0.91 -1.62
C GLY A 80 -2.99 1.52 -2.80
N GLY A 81 -2.43 0.70 -3.68
CA GLY A 81 -1.82 1.12 -4.94
C GLY A 81 -2.85 1.68 -5.94
N TYR A 82 -4.06 1.09 -6.00
CA TYR A 82 -5.16 1.65 -6.81
C TYR A 82 -5.56 3.04 -6.32
N VAL A 83 -5.65 3.22 -4.99
CA VAL A 83 -5.94 4.51 -4.37
C VAL A 83 -4.78 5.49 -4.62
N ALA A 84 -3.52 5.05 -4.53
CA ALA A 84 -2.36 5.89 -4.79
C ALA A 84 -2.34 6.42 -6.24
N MET A 85 -2.63 5.57 -7.23
CA MET A 85 -2.76 5.99 -8.63
C MET A 85 -3.92 6.95 -8.83
N GLU A 86 -5.01 6.82 -8.09
CA GLU A 86 -6.12 7.77 -8.12
C GLU A 86 -5.74 9.12 -7.48
N VAL A 87 -4.99 9.11 -6.38
CA VAL A 87 -4.42 10.35 -5.79
C VAL A 87 -3.55 11.08 -6.81
N MET A 88 -2.73 10.36 -7.58
CA MET A 88 -1.93 10.94 -8.66
C MET A 88 -2.77 11.58 -9.76
N ARG A 89 -3.99 11.07 -10.03
CA ARG A 89 -4.91 11.72 -10.98
C ARG A 89 -5.58 12.96 -10.41
N GLN A 90 -5.98 12.92 -9.13
CA GLN A 90 -6.70 14.03 -8.50
C GLN A 90 -5.78 15.19 -8.11
N ALA A 91 -4.57 14.90 -7.62
CA ALA A 91 -3.68 15.92 -7.06
C ALA A 91 -2.19 15.57 -7.24
N PRO A 92 -1.67 15.42 -8.48
CA PRO A 92 -0.29 14.99 -8.72
C PRO A 92 0.75 15.91 -8.08
N GLY A 93 0.46 17.22 -7.97
CA GLY A 93 1.36 18.22 -7.39
C GLY A 93 1.54 18.10 -5.87
N ARG A 94 0.76 17.27 -5.18
CA ARG A 94 0.89 17.04 -3.74
C ARG A 94 1.80 15.87 -3.38
N VAL A 95 2.12 15.00 -4.34
CA VAL A 95 2.91 13.78 -4.13
C VAL A 95 4.34 14.02 -4.59
N ASP A 96 5.26 14.11 -3.63
CA ASP A 96 6.69 14.31 -3.92
C ASP A 96 7.39 13.01 -4.31
N ARG A 97 6.88 11.87 -3.85
CA ARG A 97 7.41 10.54 -4.11
C ARG A 97 6.28 9.52 -4.09
N LEU A 98 6.31 8.56 -4.99
CA LEU A 98 5.30 7.50 -5.09
C LEU A 98 5.95 6.12 -4.88
N ALA A 99 5.31 5.25 -4.08
CA ALA A 99 5.66 3.83 -4.00
C ALA A 99 4.42 2.96 -4.24
N LEU A 100 4.52 2.06 -5.20
CA LEU A 100 3.48 1.09 -5.59
C LEU A 100 3.98 -0.29 -5.20
N LEU A 101 3.38 -0.88 -4.16
CA LEU A 101 3.80 -2.15 -3.58
C LEU A 101 2.76 -3.23 -3.88
N ASP A 102 3.20 -4.37 -4.40
CA ASP A 102 2.36 -5.56 -4.61
C ASP A 102 1.00 -5.19 -5.23
N THR A 103 1.01 -4.46 -6.34
CA THR A 103 -0.19 -3.87 -6.95
C THR A 103 -0.19 -3.94 -8.47
N SER A 104 -1.24 -3.46 -9.11
CA SER A 104 -1.40 -3.45 -10.57
C SER A 104 -2.12 -2.18 -11.03
N ALA A 105 -1.79 -1.70 -12.22
CA ALA A 105 -2.53 -0.61 -12.87
C ALA A 105 -3.74 -1.10 -13.68
N ARG A 106 -3.93 -2.42 -13.83
CA ARG A 106 -5.01 -3.02 -14.63
C ARG A 106 -6.34 -2.98 -13.89
N PRO A 107 -7.47 -2.84 -14.59
CA PRO A 107 -8.79 -3.08 -14.04
C PRO A 107 -8.98 -4.58 -13.76
N ASP A 108 -10.06 -4.95 -13.06
CA ASP A 108 -10.46 -6.35 -12.96
C ASP A 108 -10.86 -6.92 -14.32
N THR A 109 -10.51 -8.18 -14.54
CA THR A 109 -11.15 -8.98 -15.59
C THR A 109 -12.57 -9.38 -15.17
N ALA A 110 -13.39 -9.81 -16.12
CA ALA A 110 -14.73 -10.32 -15.82
C ALA A 110 -14.70 -11.49 -14.81
N GLU A 111 -13.67 -12.36 -14.91
CA GLU A 111 -13.47 -13.47 -14.00
C GLU A 111 -13.09 -13.00 -12.59
N ALA A 112 -12.18 -12.04 -12.47
CA ALA A 112 -11.80 -11.44 -11.20
C ALA A 112 -13.01 -10.76 -10.52
N ALA A 113 -13.80 -10.00 -11.28
CA ALA A 113 -15.02 -9.35 -10.79
C ALA A 113 -16.03 -10.39 -10.28
N ALA A 114 -16.28 -11.47 -11.03
CA ALA A 114 -17.15 -12.57 -10.60
C ALA A 114 -16.61 -13.28 -9.33
N GLY A 115 -15.29 -13.38 -9.18
CA GLY A 115 -14.65 -13.87 -7.97
C GLY A 115 -14.95 -12.99 -6.74
N ARG A 116 -14.90 -11.67 -6.93
CA ARG A 116 -15.23 -10.71 -5.87
C ARG A 116 -16.68 -10.73 -5.46
N GLU A 117 -17.62 -10.86 -6.43
CA GLU A 117 -19.04 -11.01 -6.12
C GLU A 117 -19.29 -12.24 -5.22
N ARG A 118 -18.68 -13.39 -5.54
CA ARG A 118 -18.78 -14.59 -4.68
C ARG A 118 -18.22 -14.36 -3.27
N GLN A 119 -17.14 -13.58 -3.14
CA GLN A 119 -16.59 -13.24 -1.83
C GLN A 119 -17.52 -12.29 -1.06
N ILE A 120 -18.19 -11.35 -1.73
CA ILE A 120 -19.21 -10.49 -1.14
C ILE A 120 -20.36 -11.34 -0.61
N GLU A 121 -20.91 -12.27 -1.41
CA GLU A 121 -21.99 -13.18 -1.00
C GLU A 121 -21.62 -13.99 0.26
N VAL A 122 -20.37 -14.49 0.33
CA VAL A 122 -19.87 -15.21 1.53
C VAL A 122 -19.82 -14.28 2.74
N ALA A 123 -19.33 -13.05 2.58
CA ALA A 123 -19.26 -12.09 3.68
C ALA A 123 -20.67 -11.70 4.19
N GLU A 124 -21.61 -11.42 3.28
CA GLU A 124 -22.99 -11.05 3.59
C GLU A 124 -23.80 -12.22 4.20
N SER A 125 -23.41 -13.47 3.93
CA SER A 125 -24.02 -14.67 4.56
C SER A 125 -23.50 -14.95 5.99
N GLY A 126 -22.69 -14.07 6.59
CA GLY A 126 -22.14 -14.25 7.94
C GLY A 126 -20.91 -15.16 8.03
N ARG A 127 -20.35 -15.60 6.89
CA ARG A 127 -19.16 -16.47 6.83
C ARG A 127 -17.89 -15.69 6.49
N PHE A 128 -17.81 -14.45 6.92
CA PHE A 128 -16.68 -13.55 6.62
C PHE A 128 -15.33 -14.13 7.08
N GLY A 129 -15.27 -14.79 8.26
CA GLY A 129 -14.04 -15.40 8.76
C GLY A 129 -13.46 -16.49 7.84
N ASP A 130 -14.33 -17.21 7.10
CA ASP A 130 -13.89 -18.26 6.17
C ASP A 130 -13.06 -17.72 5.01
N LEU A 131 -13.30 -16.46 4.61
CA LEU A 131 -12.60 -15.83 3.50
C LEU A 131 -11.12 -15.64 3.80
N ILE A 132 -10.79 -15.27 5.03
CA ILE A 132 -9.41 -14.96 5.44
C ILE A 132 -8.57 -16.22 5.44
N ALA A 133 -9.07 -17.29 6.05
CA ALA A 133 -8.37 -18.57 6.11
C ALA A 133 -8.10 -19.13 4.70
N ARG A 134 -9.06 -18.97 3.77
CA ARG A 134 -8.93 -19.45 2.39
C ARG A 134 -7.98 -18.58 1.55
N ALA A 135 -7.89 -17.28 1.82
CA ALA A 135 -7.03 -16.36 1.08
C ALA A 135 -5.56 -16.48 1.48
N PHE A 136 -5.26 -16.84 2.73
CA PHE A 136 -3.92 -16.82 3.29
C PHE A 136 -2.85 -17.50 2.43
N PRO A 137 -3.03 -18.76 1.95
CA PRO A 137 -2.00 -19.44 1.15
C PRO A 137 -1.71 -18.78 -0.20
N GLN A 138 -2.64 -17.95 -0.73
CA GLN A 138 -2.46 -17.21 -1.98
C GLN A 138 -1.76 -15.87 -1.78
N LEU A 139 -1.73 -15.39 -0.53
CA LEU A 139 -1.21 -14.09 -0.18
C LEU A 139 0.25 -14.12 0.28
N VAL A 140 0.76 -15.30 0.64
CA VAL A 140 2.10 -15.44 1.19
C VAL A 140 2.94 -16.42 0.38
N HIS A 141 4.26 -16.30 0.49
CA HIS A 141 5.20 -17.27 -0.05
C HIS A 141 4.93 -18.68 0.51
N SER A 142 5.17 -19.73 -0.28
CA SER A 142 4.90 -21.12 0.12
C SER A 142 5.57 -21.54 1.43
N ASP A 143 6.75 -21.02 1.74
CA ASP A 143 7.45 -21.30 3.00
C ASP A 143 6.71 -20.76 4.23
N ARG A 144 5.74 -19.84 4.03
CA ARG A 144 4.94 -19.20 5.08
C ARG A 144 3.54 -19.80 5.23
N HIS A 145 3.15 -20.80 4.44
CA HIS A 145 1.82 -21.41 4.51
C HIS A 145 1.48 -21.97 5.91
N GLY A 146 2.49 -22.41 6.67
CA GLY A 146 2.34 -22.87 8.05
C GLY A 146 2.54 -21.81 9.13
N ASP A 147 2.69 -20.55 8.76
CA ASP A 147 2.94 -19.46 9.70
C ASP A 147 1.65 -19.02 10.39
N THR A 148 1.41 -19.60 11.57
CA THR A 148 0.19 -19.33 12.36
C THR A 148 0.16 -17.92 12.96
N GLU A 149 1.33 -17.30 13.23
CA GLU A 149 1.41 -15.93 13.76
C GLU A 149 1.01 -14.93 12.67
N LEU A 150 1.54 -15.11 11.46
CA LEU A 150 1.19 -14.27 10.31
C LEU A 150 -0.29 -14.43 9.95
N GLN A 151 -0.82 -15.68 9.99
CA GLN A 151 -2.24 -15.94 9.76
C GLN A 151 -3.12 -15.25 10.81
N ALA A 152 -2.75 -15.31 12.09
CA ALA A 152 -3.46 -14.63 13.17
C ALA A 152 -3.42 -13.10 13.00
N LEU A 153 -2.27 -12.53 12.59
CA LEU A 153 -2.15 -11.11 12.30
C LEU A 153 -3.07 -10.67 11.15
N MET A 154 -3.15 -11.46 10.08
CA MET A 154 -4.06 -11.18 8.96
C MET A 154 -5.53 -11.27 9.39
N ALA A 155 -5.89 -12.24 10.23
CA ALA A 155 -7.22 -12.34 10.80
C ALA A 155 -7.56 -11.10 11.66
N ALA A 156 -6.63 -10.65 12.50
CA ALA A 156 -6.81 -9.44 13.30
C ALA A 156 -6.97 -8.17 12.43
N MET A 157 -6.23 -8.04 11.32
CA MET A 157 -6.42 -6.93 10.38
C MET A 157 -7.81 -6.96 9.74
N ALA A 158 -8.30 -8.13 9.39
CA ALA A 158 -9.62 -8.28 8.82
C ALA A 158 -10.75 -7.99 9.83
N GLU A 159 -10.54 -8.31 11.09
CA GLU A 159 -11.45 -7.90 12.19
C GLU A 159 -11.46 -6.39 12.38
N ASP A 160 -10.30 -5.73 12.35
CA ASP A 160 -10.17 -4.27 12.41
C ASP A 160 -10.99 -3.59 11.28
N VAL A 161 -11.01 -4.17 10.08
CA VAL A 161 -11.74 -3.66 8.90
C VAL A 161 -13.23 -4.02 8.97
N GLY A 162 -13.55 -5.27 9.26
CA GLY A 162 -14.90 -5.80 9.34
C GLY A 162 -15.58 -6.08 8.01
N ALA A 163 -16.59 -6.93 8.03
CA ALA A 163 -17.30 -7.42 6.85
C ALA A 163 -17.95 -6.30 6.01
N ARG A 164 -18.52 -5.28 6.65
CA ARG A 164 -19.18 -4.16 5.96
C ARG A 164 -18.18 -3.37 5.10
N ALA A 165 -17.03 -3.01 5.67
CA ALA A 165 -16.02 -2.28 4.94
C ALA A 165 -15.37 -3.15 3.85
N PHE A 166 -15.18 -4.45 4.10
CA PHE A 166 -14.74 -5.41 3.08
C PHE A 166 -15.64 -5.40 1.85
N VAL A 167 -16.97 -5.47 2.03
CA VAL A 167 -17.92 -5.42 0.92
C VAL A 167 -17.82 -4.11 0.15
N ALA A 168 -17.68 -2.97 0.85
CA ALA A 168 -17.49 -1.66 0.22
C ALA A 168 -16.16 -1.60 -0.57
N GLN A 169 -15.07 -2.09 0.01
CA GLN A 169 -13.76 -2.18 -0.65
C GLN A 169 -13.81 -3.07 -1.90
N GLN A 170 -14.45 -4.24 -1.85
CA GLN A 170 -14.61 -5.12 -3.02
C GLN A 170 -15.37 -4.41 -4.14
N ARG A 171 -16.48 -3.74 -3.83
CA ARG A 171 -17.26 -2.96 -4.81
C ARG A 171 -16.44 -1.80 -5.39
N ALA A 172 -15.62 -1.14 -4.57
CA ALA A 172 -14.70 -0.09 -5.03
C ALA A 172 -13.66 -0.62 -6.02
N ILE A 173 -13.09 -1.79 -5.72
CA ILE A 173 -12.08 -2.44 -6.59
C ILE A 173 -12.68 -2.82 -7.93
N MET A 174 -13.86 -3.45 -7.96
CA MET A 174 -14.54 -3.85 -9.21
C MET A 174 -14.85 -2.66 -10.13
N LYS A 175 -15.11 -1.49 -9.55
CA LYS A 175 -15.45 -0.26 -10.30
C LYS A 175 -14.23 0.59 -10.64
N ARG A 176 -13.01 0.17 -10.24
CA ARG A 176 -11.81 0.96 -10.54
C ARG A 176 -11.55 1.06 -12.03
N ILE A 177 -11.06 2.18 -12.45
CA ILE A 177 -10.67 2.40 -13.84
C ILE A 177 -9.33 1.75 -14.17
N ASP A 178 -9.06 1.57 -15.46
CA ASP A 178 -7.74 1.23 -15.96
C ASP A 178 -6.77 2.41 -15.72
N SER A 179 -5.73 2.20 -14.89
CA SER A 179 -4.76 3.23 -14.55
C SER A 179 -3.57 3.29 -15.52
N ARG A 180 -3.40 2.29 -16.40
CA ARG A 180 -2.27 2.23 -17.35
C ARG A 180 -2.12 3.48 -18.21
N PRO A 181 -3.20 4.08 -18.77
CA PRO A 181 -3.07 5.29 -19.57
C PRO A 181 -2.51 6.50 -18.82
N SER A 182 -2.66 6.56 -17.50
CA SER A 182 -2.17 7.67 -16.68
C SER A 182 -0.76 7.47 -16.11
N LEU A 183 -0.16 6.30 -16.23
CA LEU A 183 1.17 6.02 -15.65
C LEU A 183 2.26 6.93 -16.21
N SER A 184 2.23 7.21 -17.51
CA SER A 184 3.21 8.08 -18.17
C SER A 184 3.16 9.55 -17.73
N THR A 185 2.09 9.96 -17.04
CA THR A 185 1.98 11.33 -16.49
C THR A 185 2.58 11.47 -15.10
N ILE A 186 3.00 10.37 -14.48
CA ILE A 186 3.65 10.38 -13.16
C ILE A 186 5.10 10.87 -13.33
N ALA A 187 5.40 12.03 -12.73
CA ALA A 187 6.70 12.69 -12.87
C ALA A 187 7.57 12.67 -11.60
N CYS A 188 6.99 12.27 -10.44
CA CYS A 188 7.75 12.19 -9.19
C CYS A 188 8.59 10.90 -9.13
N PRO A 189 9.69 10.86 -8.34
CA PRO A 189 10.47 9.66 -8.10
C PRO A 189 9.59 8.50 -7.64
N THR A 190 9.57 7.41 -8.41
CA THR A 190 8.65 6.29 -8.19
C THR A 190 9.40 5.00 -7.90
N LEU A 191 8.97 4.29 -6.85
CA LEU A 191 9.33 2.91 -6.54
C LEU A 191 8.17 2.00 -6.92
N VAL A 192 8.44 0.96 -7.69
CA VAL A 192 7.54 -0.19 -7.87
C VAL A 192 8.19 -1.38 -7.16
N LEU A 193 7.49 -1.99 -6.22
CA LEU A 193 8.02 -3.10 -5.43
C LEU A 193 7.03 -4.27 -5.49
N VAL A 194 7.53 -5.49 -5.62
CA VAL A 194 6.69 -6.69 -5.69
C VAL A 194 7.41 -7.89 -5.09
N GLY A 195 6.65 -8.78 -4.42
CA GLY A 195 7.14 -10.11 -4.08
C GLY A 195 7.39 -10.94 -5.34
N ALA A 196 8.54 -11.63 -5.40
CA ALA A 196 8.91 -12.44 -6.57
C ALA A 196 7.92 -13.58 -6.83
N GLU A 197 7.24 -14.05 -5.80
CA GLU A 197 6.25 -15.13 -5.82
C GLU A 197 4.82 -14.62 -5.55
N ASP A 198 4.56 -13.32 -5.76
CA ASP A 198 3.21 -12.76 -5.68
C ASP A 198 2.30 -13.36 -6.75
N GLN A 199 1.28 -14.11 -6.32
CA GLN A 199 0.33 -14.78 -7.19
C GLN A 199 -0.87 -13.90 -7.57
N LEU A 200 -1.15 -12.83 -6.81
CA LEU A 200 -2.27 -11.93 -7.06
C LEU A 200 -1.91 -10.82 -8.04
N THR A 201 -0.76 -10.21 -7.83
CA THR A 201 -0.22 -9.16 -8.71
C THR A 201 1.23 -9.52 -9.09
N PRO A 202 1.40 -10.52 -9.98
CA PRO A 202 2.70 -11.11 -10.25
C PRO A 202 3.70 -10.08 -10.83
N PRO A 203 5.01 -10.35 -10.74
CA PRO A 203 6.06 -9.40 -11.17
C PRO A 203 5.88 -8.81 -12.57
N VAL A 204 5.21 -9.52 -13.47
CA VAL A 204 4.95 -9.02 -14.83
C VAL A 204 4.10 -7.74 -14.84
N VAL A 205 3.12 -7.60 -13.94
CA VAL A 205 2.31 -6.37 -13.87
C VAL A 205 3.03 -5.24 -13.14
N ALA A 206 3.96 -5.56 -12.25
CA ALA A 206 4.85 -4.58 -11.64
C ALA A 206 5.84 -4.02 -12.66
N ARG A 207 6.43 -4.86 -13.51
CA ARG A 207 7.28 -4.43 -14.64
C ARG A 207 6.52 -3.54 -15.60
N GLU A 208 5.28 -3.89 -15.97
CA GLU A 208 4.42 -3.05 -16.81
C GLU A 208 4.28 -1.62 -16.25
N MET A 209 4.08 -1.48 -14.94
CA MET A 209 4.00 -0.17 -14.31
C MET A 209 5.35 0.56 -14.31
N ALA A 210 6.44 -0.13 -13.97
CA ALA A 210 7.77 0.45 -13.92
C ALA A 210 8.24 0.92 -15.31
N ASP A 211 7.95 0.15 -16.36
CA ASP A 211 8.29 0.50 -17.74
C ASP A 211 7.48 1.70 -18.25
N ALA A 212 6.26 1.88 -17.76
CA ALA A 212 5.37 2.98 -18.17
C ALA A 212 5.61 4.30 -17.41
N ILE A 213 6.29 4.26 -16.26
CA ILE A 213 6.57 5.44 -15.43
C ILE A 213 8.03 5.85 -15.62
N ALA A 214 8.26 7.06 -16.17
CA ALA A 214 9.61 7.54 -16.44
C ALA A 214 10.47 7.59 -15.17
N GLY A 215 11.63 6.92 -15.18
CA GLY A 215 12.57 6.90 -14.06
C GLY A 215 12.14 6.05 -12.87
N ALA A 216 11.08 5.26 -12.97
CA ALA A 216 10.67 4.35 -11.91
C ALA A 216 11.75 3.29 -11.64
N LYS A 217 11.90 2.93 -10.36
CA LYS A 217 12.78 1.84 -9.92
C LYS A 217 11.93 0.63 -9.58
N LEU A 218 12.21 -0.51 -10.23
CA LEU A 218 11.60 -1.80 -9.89
C LEU A 218 12.46 -2.54 -8.87
N VAL A 219 11.82 -3.07 -7.83
CA VAL A 219 12.44 -3.93 -6.81
C VAL A 219 11.61 -5.19 -6.65
N GLU A 220 12.21 -6.35 -6.93
CA GLU A 220 11.59 -7.66 -6.70
C GLU A 220 12.18 -8.26 -5.41
N ILE A 221 11.30 -8.61 -4.46
CA ILE A 221 11.68 -9.15 -3.16
C ILE A 221 11.60 -10.68 -3.23
N GLN A 222 12.74 -11.34 -3.09
CA GLN A 222 12.84 -12.80 -3.16
C GLN A 222 12.18 -13.48 -1.94
N ARG A 223 11.61 -14.68 -2.13
CA ARG A 223 10.92 -15.46 -1.09
C ARG A 223 9.80 -14.66 -0.43
N CYS A 224 8.97 -14.05 -1.26
CA CYS A 224 7.96 -13.09 -0.84
C CYS A 224 6.72 -13.20 -1.74
N GLY A 225 5.57 -13.34 -1.14
CA GLY A 225 4.27 -13.27 -1.80
C GLY A 225 3.72 -11.84 -1.87
N HIS A 226 2.41 -11.69 -1.65
CA HIS A 226 1.65 -10.44 -1.86
C HIS A 226 1.69 -9.45 -0.70
N ILE A 227 2.09 -9.87 0.50
CA ILE A 227 2.11 -9.00 1.68
C ILE A 227 3.54 -8.70 2.11
N SER A 228 4.31 -8.12 1.19
CA SER A 228 5.77 -7.95 1.30
C SER A 228 6.22 -7.26 2.59
N THR A 229 5.45 -6.30 3.10
CA THR A 229 5.74 -5.57 4.34
C THR A 229 5.74 -6.45 5.60
N LEU A 230 5.01 -7.56 5.57
CA LEU A 230 4.93 -8.53 6.66
C LEU A 230 5.86 -9.74 6.45
N GLU A 231 6.06 -10.13 5.18
CA GLU A 231 6.89 -11.30 4.87
C GLU A 231 8.39 -10.99 4.87
N GLN A 232 8.77 -9.83 4.35
CA GLN A 232 10.18 -9.43 4.19
C GLN A 232 10.41 -7.97 4.65
N PRO A 233 10.07 -7.62 5.92
CA PRO A 233 10.03 -6.24 6.39
C PRO A 233 11.39 -5.52 6.30
N GLU A 234 12.52 -6.22 6.50
CA GLU A 234 13.84 -5.61 6.39
C GLU A 234 14.19 -5.23 4.94
N ALA A 235 13.86 -6.11 3.98
CA ALA A 235 14.09 -5.82 2.56
C ALA A 235 13.22 -4.68 2.08
N VAL A 236 11.93 -4.67 2.45
CA VAL A 236 11.00 -3.59 2.14
C VAL A 236 11.42 -2.28 2.80
N SER A 237 11.84 -2.30 4.07
CA SER A 237 12.34 -1.11 4.78
C SER A 237 13.55 -0.50 4.09
N ARG A 238 14.51 -1.34 3.62
CA ARG A 238 15.67 -0.85 2.85
C ARG A 238 15.25 -0.18 1.54
N ALA A 239 14.33 -0.80 0.79
CA ALA A 239 13.84 -0.26 -0.47
C ALA A 239 13.10 1.07 -0.27
N LEU A 240 12.21 1.15 0.72
CA LEU A 240 11.46 2.37 1.05
C LEU A 240 12.38 3.49 1.57
N THR A 241 13.38 3.18 2.40
CA THR A 241 14.34 4.18 2.87
C THR A 241 15.20 4.73 1.74
N ALA A 242 15.67 3.86 0.83
CA ALA A 242 16.42 4.29 -0.35
C ALA A 242 15.58 5.17 -1.28
N TRP A 243 14.29 4.82 -1.48
CA TRP A 243 13.35 5.62 -2.25
C TRP A 243 13.08 6.99 -1.62
N LEU A 244 12.95 7.08 -0.29
CA LEU A 244 12.76 8.36 0.41
C LEU A 244 14.01 9.26 0.35
N SER A 245 15.18 8.71 0.11
CA SER A 245 16.46 9.43 0.06
C SER A 245 16.90 9.79 -1.38
N ALA A 246 16.27 9.23 -2.40
CA ALA A 246 16.58 9.49 -3.81
C ALA A 246 15.97 10.82 -4.27
#